data_fcbd0202fd5f7f90b1785501054dbd71
#
_entry.id   fcbd0202fd5f7f90b1785501054dbd71
#
_cell.length_a   1.000
_cell.length_b   1.000
_cell.length_c   1.000
_cell.angle_alpha   90.00
_cell.angle_beta   90.00
_cell.angle_gamma   90.00
#
_symmetry.space_group_name_H-M   'P 1'
#
loop_
_entity.id
_entity.type
_entity.pdbx_description
1 polymer ?
#
loop_
_entity_poly.entity_id
_entity_poly.type
_entity_poly.pdbx_seq_one_letter_code
_entity_poly.pdbx_strand_id
1 'polypeptide(L)'
;MIKNVLEYLEQSAAKSPDKTAVADEHNAFTYQELLDNAQRVGAVLQKETQVRTAVPVYMEKSCNALAAFMGAAKAGCFYCLLDPAQPVERIQMILATLGAEIMIIDEKSAKKQEKLGFSGKVLKIEELLEHTPDEKEMKQLDIIRENALDIDPLYSIFTSGSTGVPKGVIVNHRSVIDFIDCFTDTFHITENDVIGNQAPFDFDVSVKDIYST
;
A
#
# COMPACT_ATOMS: atom_id res chain seq x y z
N MET A 1 4.22 7.99 -20.89
CA MET A 1 3.03 8.34 -20.06
C MET A 1 2.96 7.29 -18.95
N ILE A 2 3.00 7.71 -17.70
CA ILE A 2 2.91 6.85 -16.52
C ILE A 2 1.53 6.19 -16.48
N LYS A 3 1.48 4.88 -16.22
CA LYS A 3 0.24 4.10 -16.14
C LYS A 3 0.01 3.47 -14.77
N ASN A 4 1.04 3.42 -13.95
CA ASN A 4 1.00 2.80 -12.63
C ASN A 4 1.87 3.62 -11.67
N VAL A 5 1.38 3.87 -10.47
CA VAL A 5 2.11 4.69 -9.47
C VAL A 5 3.49 4.12 -9.10
N LEU A 6 3.71 2.82 -9.27
CA LEU A 6 5.02 2.22 -9.03
C LEU A 6 6.10 2.73 -9.99
N GLU A 7 5.73 3.32 -11.15
CA GLU A 7 6.70 3.92 -12.06
C GLU A 7 7.42 5.13 -11.42
N TYR A 8 6.76 5.86 -10.53
CA TYR A 8 7.40 6.93 -9.77
C TYR A 8 8.50 6.36 -8.85
N LEU A 9 8.19 5.31 -8.10
CA LEU A 9 9.16 4.63 -7.24
C LEU A 9 10.32 4.02 -8.05
N GLU A 10 10.01 3.34 -9.17
CA GLU A 10 11.00 2.72 -10.06
C GLU A 10 11.94 3.76 -10.67
N GLN A 11 11.42 4.93 -11.12
CA GLN A 11 12.22 6.03 -11.65
C GLN A 11 13.10 6.68 -10.57
N SER A 12 12.54 6.88 -9.36
CA SER A 12 13.30 7.45 -8.24
C SER A 12 14.40 6.51 -7.76
N ALA A 13 14.15 5.21 -7.69
CA ALA A 13 15.15 4.19 -7.36
C ALA A 13 16.27 4.13 -8.41
N ALA A 14 15.92 4.23 -9.72
CA ALA A 14 16.92 4.26 -10.79
C ALA A 14 17.78 5.54 -10.76
N LYS A 15 17.20 6.68 -10.39
CA LYS A 15 17.89 7.99 -10.36
C LYS A 15 18.72 8.18 -9.08
N SER A 16 18.21 7.76 -7.93
CA SER A 16 18.75 8.06 -6.61
C SER A 16 18.54 6.89 -5.63
N PRO A 17 19.14 5.71 -5.90
CA PRO A 17 18.85 4.47 -5.16
C PRO A 17 19.09 4.60 -3.65
N ASP A 18 20.17 5.29 -3.26
CA ASP A 18 20.63 5.40 -1.88
C ASP A 18 19.98 6.58 -1.11
N LYS A 19 19.17 7.43 -1.79
CA LYS A 19 18.45 8.51 -1.13
C LYS A 19 17.32 7.93 -0.30
N THR A 20 17.13 8.47 0.92
CA THR A 20 15.99 8.11 1.77
C THR A 20 14.67 8.44 1.07
N ALA A 21 13.84 7.44 0.84
CA ALA A 21 12.50 7.59 0.29
C ALA A 21 11.48 7.86 1.40
N VAL A 22 11.55 7.09 2.49
CA VAL A 22 10.61 7.18 3.62
C VAL A 22 11.33 6.96 4.94
N ALA A 23 10.93 7.67 5.98
CA ALA A 23 11.44 7.50 7.34
C ALA A 23 10.34 7.70 8.37
N ASP A 24 10.37 6.93 9.44
CA ASP A 24 9.58 7.10 10.65
C ASP A 24 10.49 7.12 11.90
N GLU A 25 9.93 7.07 13.10
CA GLU A 25 10.71 7.09 14.35
C GLU A 25 11.63 5.87 14.54
N HIS A 26 11.39 4.78 13.83
CA HIS A 26 12.03 3.49 14.06
C HIS A 26 12.80 2.98 12.83
N ASN A 27 12.33 3.30 11.62
CA ASN A 27 12.83 2.78 10.36
C ASN A 27 13.01 3.89 9.33
N ALA A 28 13.92 3.65 8.39
CA ALA A 28 14.04 4.41 7.16
C ALA A 28 14.34 3.44 6.02
N PHE A 29 13.77 3.69 4.85
CA PHE A 29 14.10 2.97 3.62
C PHE A 29 14.58 3.95 2.57
N THR A 30 15.65 3.59 1.86
CA THR A 30 16.04 4.24 0.61
C THR A 30 15.04 3.91 -0.49
N TYR A 31 15.12 4.60 -1.63
CA TYR A 31 14.27 4.25 -2.78
C TYR A 31 14.50 2.82 -3.26
N GLN A 32 15.76 2.35 -3.26
CA GLN A 32 16.06 0.98 -3.65
C GLN A 32 15.49 -0.02 -2.64
N GLU A 33 15.68 0.21 -1.35
CA GLU A 33 15.14 -0.67 -0.31
C GLU A 33 13.61 -0.71 -0.32
N LEU A 34 12.93 0.42 -0.55
CA LEU A 34 11.47 0.45 -0.67
C LEU A 34 10.98 -0.32 -1.90
N LEU A 35 11.68 -0.22 -3.04
CA LEU A 35 11.40 -0.98 -4.24
C LEU A 35 11.61 -2.49 -4.02
N ASP A 36 12.73 -2.87 -3.40
CA ASP A 36 13.03 -4.27 -3.07
C ASP A 36 11.98 -4.85 -2.11
N ASN A 37 11.58 -4.08 -1.10
CA ASN A 37 10.53 -4.46 -0.15
C ASN A 37 9.18 -4.62 -0.85
N ALA A 38 8.83 -3.74 -1.80
CA ALA A 38 7.64 -3.89 -2.62
C ALA A 38 7.66 -5.19 -3.45
N GLN A 39 8.83 -5.58 -3.99
CA GLN A 39 9.00 -6.83 -4.72
C GLN A 39 8.84 -8.05 -3.81
N ARG A 40 9.45 -8.05 -2.62
CA ARG A 40 9.34 -9.12 -1.62
C ARG A 40 7.89 -9.36 -1.20
N VAL A 41 7.19 -8.31 -0.82
CA VAL A 41 5.78 -8.37 -0.43
C VAL A 41 4.92 -8.81 -1.61
N GLY A 42 5.11 -8.22 -2.79
CA GLY A 42 4.37 -8.57 -4.00
C GLY A 42 4.56 -10.02 -4.43
N ALA A 43 5.79 -10.57 -4.30
CA ALA A 43 6.12 -11.95 -4.63
C ALA A 43 5.38 -12.97 -3.77
N VAL A 44 5.12 -12.65 -2.51
CA VAL A 44 4.29 -13.50 -1.65
C VAL A 44 2.81 -13.31 -1.99
N LEU A 45 2.34 -12.07 -2.11
CA LEU A 45 0.91 -11.76 -2.32
C LEU A 45 0.36 -12.39 -3.61
N GLN A 46 1.11 -12.37 -4.70
CA GLN A 46 0.68 -12.96 -5.98
C GLN A 46 0.36 -14.47 -5.91
N LYS A 47 0.87 -15.16 -4.89
CA LYS A 47 0.58 -16.59 -4.66
C LYS A 47 -0.63 -16.80 -3.75
N GLU A 48 -0.97 -15.79 -2.97
CA GLU A 48 -1.98 -15.86 -1.92
C GLU A 48 -3.33 -15.25 -2.34
N THR A 49 -3.34 -14.45 -3.40
CA THR A 49 -4.55 -13.78 -3.85
C THR A 49 -4.52 -13.50 -5.35
N GLN A 50 -5.64 -13.05 -5.89
CA GLN A 50 -5.77 -12.68 -7.30
C GLN A 50 -5.56 -11.18 -7.50
N VAL A 51 -5.20 -10.77 -8.72
CA VAL A 51 -5.13 -9.36 -9.10
C VAL A 51 -6.48 -8.67 -8.88
N ARG A 52 -6.44 -7.37 -8.58
CA ARG A 52 -7.62 -6.51 -8.32
C ARG A 52 -8.41 -6.89 -7.06
N THR A 53 -7.83 -7.69 -6.16
CA THR A 53 -8.45 -8.00 -4.86
C THR A 53 -7.96 -7.03 -3.78
N ALA A 54 -8.77 -6.90 -2.72
CA ALA A 54 -8.42 -6.06 -1.57
C ALA A 54 -7.35 -6.73 -0.70
N VAL A 55 -6.36 -5.97 -0.29
CA VAL A 55 -5.36 -6.33 0.72
C VAL A 55 -5.48 -5.37 1.90
N PRO A 56 -6.27 -5.72 2.94
CA PRO A 56 -6.26 -4.99 4.19
C PRO A 56 -4.87 -4.97 4.81
N VAL A 57 -4.41 -3.79 5.22
CA VAL A 57 -3.16 -3.56 5.93
C VAL A 57 -3.52 -3.07 7.33
N TYR A 58 -3.52 -3.97 8.30
CA TYR A 58 -3.94 -3.70 9.68
C TYR A 58 -2.73 -3.43 10.56
N MET A 59 -2.24 -2.22 10.52
CA MET A 59 -1.10 -1.73 11.32
C MET A 59 -1.14 -0.21 11.45
N GLU A 60 -0.38 0.31 12.40
CA GLU A 60 -0.19 1.75 12.53
C GLU A 60 0.61 2.32 11.33
N LYS A 61 0.48 3.62 11.10
CA LYS A 61 1.24 4.35 10.09
C LYS A 61 2.75 4.16 10.32
N SER A 62 3.45 3.63 9.30
CA SER A 62 4.89 3.32 9.39
C SER A 62 5.51 3.14 8.00
N CYS A 63 6.84 3.08 7.93
CA CYS A 63 7.56 2.68 6.71
C CYS A 63 7.16 1.28 6.24
N ASN A 64 6.91 0.33 7.16
CA ASN A 64 6.45 -1.00 6.84
C ASN A 64 5.05 -1.00 6.19
N ALA A 65 4.16 -0.10 6.63
CA ALA A 65 2.84 0.06 6.00
C ALA A 65 2.99 0.52 4.53
N LEU A 66 3.93 1.44 4.25
CA LEU A 66 4.21 1.87 2.88
C LEU A 66 4.79 0.74 2.03
N ALA A 67 5.69 -0.07 2.57
CA ALA A 67 6.20 -1.27 1.89
C ALA A 67 5.05 -2.25 1.57
N ALA A 68 4.08 -2.43 2.47
CA ALA A 68 2.89 -3.25 2.23
C ALA A 68 2.00 -2.66 1.12
N PHE A 69 1.82 -1.33 1.06
CA PHE A 69 1.04 -0.66 0.00
C PHE A 69 1.68 -0.86 -1.38
N MET A 70 2.99 -0.58 -1.47
CA MET A 70 3.74 -0.77 -2.72
C MET A 70 3.76 -2.22 -3.15
N GLY A 71 3.87 -3.15 -2.20
CA GLY A 71 3.82 -4.59 -2.46
C GLY A 71 2.45 -5.07 -2.94
N ALA A 72 1.36 -4.56 -2.37
CA ALA A 72 0.00 -4.83 -2.86
C ALA A 72 -0.17 -4.33 -4.29
N ALA A 73 0.26 -3.10 -4.59
CA ALA A 73 0.25 -2.55 -5.95
C ALA A 73 1.13 -3.37 -6.91
N LYS A 74 2.29 -3.89 -6.46
CA LYS A 74 3.19 -4.74 -7.27
C LYS A 74 2.55 -6.07 -7.62
N ALA A 75 1.74 -6.65 -6.72
CA ALA A 75 0.94 -7.85 -6.95
C ALA A 75 -0.33 -7.59 -7.79
N GLY A 76 -0.57 -6.37 -8.25
CA GLY A 76 -1.78 -6.00 -8.99
C GLY A 76 -3.05 -5.95 -8.13
N CYS A 77 -2.89 -5.82 -6.81
CA CYS A 77 -3.94 -5.70 -5.82
C CYS A 77 -4.14 -4.25 -5.38
N PHE A 78 -5.19 -3.97 -4.62
CA PHE A 78 -5.35 -2.66 -3.98
C PHE A 78 -5.31 -2.77 -2.46
N TYR A 79 -4.65 -1.82 -1.83
CA TYR A 79 -4.54 -1.81 -0.37
C TYR A 79 -5.70 -1.05 0.30
N CYS A 80 -5.97 -1.40 1.55
CA CYS A 80 -6.86 -0.68 2.45
C CYS A 80 -6.20 -0.61 3.83
N LEU A 81 -5.74 0.57 4.24
CA LEU A 81 -5.23 0.71 5.60
C LEU A 81 -6.37 0.65 6.61
N LEU A 82 -6.17 -0.13 7.65
CA LEU A 82 -7.05 -0.28 8.80
C LEU A 82 -6.26 0.06 10.07
N ASP A 83 -6.51 1.23 10.64
CA ASP A 83 -5.83 1.67 11.85
C ASP A 83 -6.28 0.84 13.07
N PRO A 84 -5.35 0.17 13.79
CA PRO A 84 -5.65 -0.59 15.01
C PRO A 84 -6.21 0.24 16.18
N ALA A 85 -6.20 1.56 16.08
CA ALA A 85 -6.85 2.45 17.04
C ALA A 85 -8.36 2.59 16.82
N GLN A 86 -8.87 2.19 15.64
CA GLN A 86 -10.31 2.22 15.35
C GLN A 86 -11.07 1.12 16.12
N PRO A 87 -12.38 1.33 16.39
CA PRO A 87 -13.23 0.32 17.03
C PRO A 87 -13.24 -1.01 16.26
N VAL A 88 -13.16 -2.12 17.00
CA VAL A 88 -13.15 -3.48 16.44
C VAL A 88 -14.35 -3.73 15.52
N GLU A 89 -15.54 -3.32 15.93
CA GLU A 89 -16.78 -3.51 15.17
C GLU A 89 -16.73 -2.77 13.82
N ARG A 90 -16.10 -1.59 13.79
CA ARG A 90 -15.91 -0.83 12.54
C ARG A 90 -14.98 -1.59 11.58
N ILE A 91 -13.85 -2.08 12.08
CA ILE A 91 -12.89 -2.86 11.28
C ILE A 91 -13.55 -4.14 10.75
N GLN A 92 -14.32 -4.84 11.58
CA GLN A 92 -15.07 -6.04 11.15
C GLN A 92 -16.06 -5.73 10.03
N MET A 93 -16.79 -4.63 10.10
CA MET A 93 -17.71 -4.22 9.02
C MET A 93 -16.95 -3.88 7.72
N ILE A 94 -15.80 -3.24 7.82
CA ILE A 94 -14.95 -2.94 6.67
C ILE A 94 -14.43 -4.23 6.03
N LEU A 95 -13.89 -5.16 6.82
CA LEU A 95 -13.40 -6.45 6.34
C LEU A 95 -14.50 -7.27 5.65
N ALA A 96 -15.70 -7.29 6.23
CA ALA A 96 -16.86 -7.94 5.64
C ALA A 96 -17.26 -7.30 4.29
N THR A 97 -17.18 -5.97 4.18
CA THR A 97 -17.48 -5.25 2.94
C THR A 97 -16.42 -5.49 1.87
N LEU A 98 -15.14 -5.56 2.25
CA LEU A 98 -14.04 -5.86 1.32
C LEU A 98 -14.07 -7.29 0.79
N GLY A 99 -14.66 -8.23 1.53
CA GLY A 99 -14.61 -9.65 1.19
C GLY A 99 -13.17 -10.18 1.15
N ALA A 100 -12.28 -9.62 1.97
CA ALA A 100 -10.86 -9.93 1.91
C ALA A 100 -10.57 -11.34 2.40
N GLU A 101 -9.72 -12.06 1.67
CA GLU A 101 -9.27 -13.41 2.01
C GLU A 101 -7.91 -13.42 2.70
N ILE A 102 -7.17 -12.32 2.60
CA ILE A 102 -5.85 -12.13 3.23
C ILE A 102 -5.82 -10.79 3.98
N MET A 103 -4.91 -10.67 4.94
CA MET A 103 -4.64 -9.43 5.67
C MET A 103 -3.15 -9.35 6.01
N ILE A 104 -2.54 -8.19 5.86
CA ILE A 104 -1.18 -7.92 6.33
C ILE A 104 -1.27 -7.22 7.69
N ILE A 105 -0.47 -7.68 8.64
CA ILE A 105 -0.33 -7.08 9.98
C ILE A 105 1.14 -6.88 10.31
N ASP A 106 1.44 -6.09 11.34
CA ASP A 106 2.73 -6.09 12.03
C ASP A 106 2.66 -6.88 13.36
N GLU A 107 3.80 -7.15 13.98
CA GLU A 107 3.84 -7.83 15.27
C GLU A 107 3.11 -7.07 16.37
N LYS A 108 3.11 -5.73 16.33
CA LYS A 108 2.44 -4.87 17.31
C LYS A 108 0.92 -5.05 17.28
N SER A 109 0.37 -5.26 16.10
CA SER A 109 -1.08 -5.40 15.88
C SER A 109 -1.61 -6.82 16.07
N ALA A 110 -0.74 -7.83 16.17
CA ALA A 110 -1.13 -9.25 16.21
C ALA A 110 -2.19 -9.55 17.29
N LYS A 111 -1.98 -9.09 18.53
CA LYS A 111 -2.94 -9.31 19.63
C LYS A 111 -4.29 -8.59 19.41
N LYS A 112 -4.29 -7.46 18.74
CA LYS A 112 -5.52 -6.73 18.40
C LYS A 112 -6.26 -7.42 17.26
N GLN A 113 -5.51 -7.95 16.29
CA GLN A 113 -6.04 -8.69 15.14
C GLN A 113 -6.84 -9.92 15.56
N GLU A 114 -6.41 -10.67 16.57
CA GLU A 114 -7.15 -11.84 17.09
C GLU A 114 -8.60 -11.50 17.49
N LYS A 115 -8.86 -10.27 17.96
CA LYS A 115 -10.20 -9.79 18.34
C LYS A 115 -11.11 -9.50 17.15
N LEU A 116 -10.55 -9.39 15.95
CA LEU A 116 -11.32 -9.11 14.74
C LEU A 116 -12.12 -10.32 14.25
N GLY A 117 -11.75 -11.54 14.67
CA GLY A 117 -12.38 -12.77 14.18
C GLY A 117 -12.24 -12.95 12.66
N PHE A 118 -11.17 -12.41 12.08
CA PHE A 118 -10.89 -12.55 10.65
C PHE A 118 -10.57 -14.00 10.30
N SER A 119 -11.31 -14.58 9.36
CA SER A 119 -11.19 -15.99 8.97
C SER A 119 -10.22 -16.24 7.82
N GLY A 120 -9.74 -15.18 7.18
CA GLY A 120 -8.76 -15.26 6.08
C GLY A 120 -7.34 -15.49 6.57
N LYS A 121 -6.40 -15.55 5.64
CA LYS A 121 -4.97 -15.71 5.92
C LYS A 121 -4.38 -14.41 6.45
N VAL A 122 -3.67 -14.50 7.57
CA VAL A 122 -2.94 -13.37 8.16
C VAL A 122 -1.46 -13.51 7.82
N LEU A 123 -0.88 -12.45 7.25
CA LEU A 123 0.52 -12.37 6.87
C LEU A 123 1.21 -11.30 7.71
N LYS A 124 2.38 -11.59 8.27
CA LYS A 124 3.17 -10.61 9.00
C LYS A 124 4.12 -9.88 8.07
N ILE A 125 4.12 -8.56 8.15
CA ILE A 125 4.97 -7.73 7.29
C ILE A 125 6.46 -8.06 7.50
N GLU A 126 6.86 -8.34 8.74
CA GLU A 126 8.25 -8.69 9.07
C GLU A 126 8.70 -9.95 8.30
N GLU A 127 7.85 -10.98 8.24
CA GLU A 127 8.12 -12.21 7.48
C GLU A 127 8.14 -11.96 5.96
N LEU A 128 7.26 -11.07 5.47
CA LEU A 128 7.21 -10.70 4.06
C LEU A 128 8.48 -9.96 3.62
N LEU A 129 9.02 -9.09 4.47
CA LEU A 129 10.24 -8.33 4.19
C LEU A 129 11.52 -9.19 4.22
N GLU A 130 11.49 -10.35 4.87
CA GLU A 130 12.59 -11.33 4.86
C GLU A 130 12.54 -12.26 3.64
N HIS A 131 11.42 -12.30 2.91
CA HIS A 131 11.28 -13.16 1.73
C HIS A 131 12.29 -12.77 0.65
N THR A 132 12.91 -13.77 0.03
CA THR A 132 13.80 -13.58 -1.13
C THR A 132 13.09 -14.11 -2.38
N PRO A 133 12.58 -13.24 -3.26
CA PRO A 133 11.88 -13.67 -4.47
C PRO A 133 12.78 -14.49 -5.40
N ASP A 134 12.27 -15.60 -5.91
CA ASP A 134 12.93 -16.37 -6.95
C ASP A 134 12.63 -15.81 -8.36
N GLU A 135 13.34 -16.32 -9.39
CA GLU A 135 13.18 -15.87 -10.78
C GLU A 135 11.75 -16.08 -11.31
N LYS A 136 11.06 -17.13 -10.87
CA LYS A 136 9.69 -17.43 -11.28
C LYS A 136 8.71 -16.42 -10.69
N GLU A 137 8.90 -16.08 -9.44
CA GLU A 137 8.11 -15.07 -8.75
C GLU A 137 8.28 -13.69 -9.38
N MET A 138 9.54 -13.30 -9.67
CA MET A 138 9.81 -12.02 -10.34
C MET A 138 9.19 -11.97 -11.73
N LYS A 139 9.35 -13.04 -12.53
CA LYS A 139 8.71 -13.13 -13.84
C LYS A 139 7.18 -13.03 -13.78
N GLN A 140 6.56 -13.58 -12.75
CA GLN A 140 5.12 -13.48 -12.60
C GLN A 140 4.69 -12.05 -12.23
N LEU A 141 5.47 -11.33 -11.41
CA LEU A 141 5.23 -9.91 -11.13
C LEU A 141 5.35 -9.05 -12.41
N ASP A 142 6.30 -9.38 -13.29
CA ASP A 142 6.44 -8.70 -14.59
C ASP A 142 5.21 -8.94 -15.47
N ILE A 143 4.71 -10.19 -15.54
CA ILE A 143 3.47 -10.51 -16.26
C ILE A 143 2.26 -9.74 -15.69
N ILE A 144 2.13 -9.66 -14.36
CA ILE A 144 1.07 -8.86 -13.72
C ILE A 144 1.20 -7.40 -14.15
N ARG A 145 2.42 -6.86 -14.13
CA ARG A 145 2.70 -5.47 -14.51
C ARG A 145 2.37 -5.18 -15.98
N GLU A 146 2.74 -6.07 -16.90
CA GLU A 146 2.46 -5.92 -18.34
C GLU A 146 0.97 -5.90 -18.65
N ASN A 147 0.17 -6.63 -17.87
CA ASN A 147 -1.29 -6.71 -18.03
C ASN A 147 -2.07 -5.69 -17.17
N ALA A 148 -1.39 -4.87 -16.38
CA ALA A 148 -2.02 -3.86 -15.55
C ALA A 148 -2.57 -2.71 -16.40
N LEU A 149 -3.74 -2.21 -16.00
CA LEU A 149 -4.38 -1.04 -16.58
C LEU A 149 -4.28 0.13 -15.60
N ASP A 150 -4.20 1.33 -16.13
CA ASP A 150 -4.17 2.55 -15.32
C ASP A 150 -5.49 2.80 -14.55
N ILE A 151 -6.59 2.16 -15.00
CA ILE A 151 -7.87 2.15 -14.30
C ILE A 151 -7.99 1.02 -13.27
N ASP A 152 -6.98 0.16 -13.09
CA ASP A 152 -6.98 -0.83 -12.03
C ASP A 152 -6.99 -0.16 -10.66
N PRO A 153 -7.66 -0.76 -9.66
CA PRO A 153 -7.75 -0.20 -8.32
C PRO A 153 -6.37 -0.15 -7.65
N LEU A 154 -6.07 0.96 -6.96
CA LEU A 154 -4.84 1.15 -6.20
C LEU A 154 -5.07 1.06 -4.69
N TYR A 155 -6.10 1.76 -4.19
CA TYR A 155 -6.44 1.75 -2.77
C TYR A 155 -7.93 1.92 -2.53
N SER A 156 -8.35 1.60 -1.32
CA SER A 156 -9.68 1.93 -0.83
C SER A 156 -9.62 2.62 0.53
N ILE A 157 -10.54 3.56 0.74
CA ILE A 157 -10.79 4.21 2.02
C ILE A 157 -12.26 4.06 2.41
N PHE A 158 -12.55 4.11 3.71
CA PHE A 158 -13.89 3.92 4.21
C PHE A 158 -14.39 5.16 4.97
N THR A 159 -15.51 5.68 4.50
CA THR A 159 -16.21 6.80 5.14
C THR A 159 -17.35 6.32 6.03
N SER A 160 -17.78 7.16 7.00
CA SER A 160 -18.96 6.89 7.79
C SER A 160 -20.20 6.99 6.89
N GLY A 161 -20.85 5.85 6.64
CA GLY A 161 -22.13 5.85 5.92
C GLY A 161 -23.26 6.43 6.77
N SER A 162 -24.23 7.11 6.15
CA SER A 162 -25.44 7.64 6.80
C SER A 162 -26.31 6.53 7.43
N THR A 163 -26.11 5.29 7.04
CA THR A 163 -26.79 4.08 7.55
C THR A 163 -26.04 3.39 8.68
N GLY A 164 -24.91 3.95 9.15
CA GLY A 164 -24.05 3.32 10.15
C GLY A 164 -23.08 2.26 9.58
N VAL A 165 -23.29 1.78 8.37
CA VAL A 165 -22.37 0.85 7.70
C VAL A 165 -21.31 1.65 6.95
N PRO A 166 -20.00 1.39 7.15
CA PRO A 166 -18.94 2.05 6.40
C PRO A 166 -19.07 1.84 4.90
N LYS A 167 -18.90 2.91 4.11
CA LYS A 167 -18.90 2.85 2.65
C LYS A 167 -17.47 2.96 2.14
N GLY A 168 -17.05 1.99 1.31
CA GLY A 168 -15.73 1.99 0.66
C GLY A 168 -15.76 2.80 -0.63
N VAL A 169 -14.74 3.64 -0.80
CA VAL A 169 -14.42 4.31 -2.07
C VAL A 169 -13.15 3.68 -2.59
N ILE A 170 -13.18 3.19 -3.82
CA ILE A 170 -12.01 2.62 -4.51
C ILE A 170 -11.46 3.67 -5.46
N VAL A 171 -10.16 3.91 -5.38
CA VAL A 171 -9.43 4.87 -6.24
C VAL A 171 -8.44 4.09 -7.10
N ASN A 172 -8.39 4.40 -8.38
CA ASN A 172 -7.51 3.76 -9.35
C ASN A 172 -6.17 4.49 -9.53
N HIS A 173 -5.22 3.84 -10.20
CA HIS A 173 -3.90 4.40 -10.47
C HIS A 173 -3.98 5.72 -11.25
N ARG A 174 -4.80 5.81 -12.30
CA ARG A 174 -4.92 7.03 -13.13
C ARG A 174 -5.32 8.25 -12.30
N SER A 175 -6.32 8.10 -11.43
CA SER A 175 -6.79 9.20 -10.57
C SER A 175 -5.68 9.73 -9.65
N VAL A 176 -4.84 8.83 -9.14
CA VAL A 176 -3.70 9.21 -8.31
C VAL A 176 -2.61 9.87 -9.16
N ILE A 177 -2.28 9.31 -10.32
CA ILE A 177 -1.28 9.87 -11.24
C ILE A 177 -1.67 11.29 -11.64
N ASP A 178 -2.90 11.49 -12.14
CA ASP A 178 -3.39 12.81 -12.55
C ASP A 178 -3.34 13.83 -11.39
N PHE A 179 -3.69 13.37 -10.17
CA PHE A 179 -3.62 14.20 -8.97
C PHE A 179 -2.18 14.57 -8.60
N ILE A 180 -1.26 13.60 -8.60
CA ILE A 180 0.15 13.82 -8.22
C ILE A 180 0.86 14.70 -9.23
N ASP A 181 0.67 14.48 -10.52
CA ASP A 181 1.25 15.32 -11.56
C ASP A 181 0.78 16.79 -11.41
N CYS A 182 -0.52 17.01 -11.18
CA CYS A 182 -1.06 18.34 -10.92
C CYS A 182 -0.53 18.95 -9.61
N PHE A 183 -0.44 18.13 -8.54
CA PHE A 183 0.01 18.60 -7.23
C PHE A 183 1.49 19.01 -7.26
N THR A 184 2.36 18.17 -7.82
CA THR A 184 3.81 18.44 -7.88
C THR A 184 4.11 19.65 -8.76
N ASP A 185 3.40 19.81 -9.90
CA ASP A 185 3.53 20.99 -10.76
C ASP A 185 3.06 22.26 -10.05
N THR A 186 1.88 22.24 -9.42
CA THR A 186 1.29 23.41 -8.75
C THR A 186 2.12 23.91 -7.58
N PHE A 187 2.68 23.01 -6.79
CA PHE A 187 3.47 23.34 -5.61
C PHE A 187 4.98 23.34 -5.86
N HIS A 188 5.40 23.10 -7.10
CA HIS A 188 6.80 23.07 -7.54
C HIS A 188 7.65 22.09 -6.70
N ILE A 189 7.09 20.91 -6.38
CA ILE A 189 7.78 19.86 -5.64
C ILE A 189 8.93 19.32 -6.49
N THR A 190 10.09 19.19 -5.87
CA THR A 190 11.33 18.76 -6.52
C THR A 190 11.97 17.59 -5.74
N GLU A 191 12.98 16.98 -6.35
CA GLU A 191 13.77 15.93 -5.68
C GLU A 191 14.53 16.38 -4.43
N ASN A 192 14.57 17.67 -4.12
CA ASN A 192 15.23 18.21 -2.92
C ASN A 192 14.25 18.42 -1.75
N ASP A 193 12.95 18.25 -2.00
CA ASP A 193 11.94 18.43 -0.98
C ASP A 193 11.79 17.19 -0.09
N VAL A 194 11.46 17.42 1.17
CA VAL A 194 11.09 16.39 2.14
C VAL A 194 9.70 16.68 2.64
N ILE A 195 8.77 15.77 2.36
CA ILE A 195 7.37 15.95 2.71
C ILE A 195 7.07 15.27 4.05
N GLY A 196 6.62 16.07 5.04
CA GLY A 196 6.16 15.54 6.32
C GLY A 196 4.71 15.07 6.21
N ASN A 197 4.47 13.76 6.32
CA ASN A 197 3.12 13.24 6.38
C ASN A 197 2.51 13.39 7.78
N GLN A 198 1.55 14.29 7.93
CA GLN A 198 0.78 14.49 9.17
C GLN A 198 -0.52 13.68 9.18
N ALA A 199 -1.15 13.50 8.04
CA ALA A 199 -2.44 12.81 7.93
C ALA A 199 -2.34 11.32 8.25
N PRO A 200 -3.37 10.71 8.85
CA PRO A 200 -3.49 9.26 8.91
C PRO A 200 -3.54 8.65 7.50
N PHE A 201 -3.01 7.44 7.33
CA PHE A 201 -2.99 6.78 6.01
C PHE A 201 -4.36 6.25 5.54
N ASP A 202 -5.34 6.19 6.43
CA ASP A 202 -6.73 5.86 6.10
C ASP A 202 -7.56 7.07 5.62
N PHE A 203 -6.89 8.23 5.40
CA PHE A 203 -7.44 9.43 4.78
C PHE A 203 -6.79 9.69 3.42
N ASP A 204 -7.59 10.08 2.42
CA ASP A 204 -7.16 10.36 1.05
C ASP A 204 -6.10 11.47 0.94
N VAL A 205 -6.10 12.42 1.86
CA VAL A 205 -5.10 13.49 1.90
C VAL A 205 -3.67 12.98 2.10
N SER A 206 -3.47 11.76 2.63
CA SER A 206 -2.15 11.14 2.78
C SER A 206 -1.52 10.76 1.43
N VAL A 207 -2.33 10.56 0.41
CA VAL A 207 -1.90 10.10 -0.93
C VAL A 207 -0.91 11.07 -1.56
N LYS A 208 -1.13 12.39 -1.42
CA LYS A 208 -0.19 13.41 -1.93
C LYS A 208 1.19 13.29 -1.25
N ASP A 209 1.22 12.98 0.05
CA ASP A 209 2.48 12.87 0.78
C ASP A 209 3.24 11.57 0.43
N ILE A 210 2.50 10.50 0.10
CA ILE A 210 3.07 9.18 -0.23
C ILE A 210 3.66 9.14 -1.65
N TYR A 211 2.99 9.75 -2.62
CA TYR A 211 3.33 9.57 -4.04
C TYR A 211 4.00 10.80 -4.68
N SER A 212 4.17 11.92 -3.95
CA SER A 212 4.88 13.12 -4.45
C SER A 212 6.34 13.18 -4.05
N THR A 213 6.87 12.16 -3.38
CA THR A 213 8.26 12.11 -2.93
C THR A 213 9.15 11.32 -3.86
#